data_c44f9fa90dee9e1b1689679fc435b447
#
_entry.id   c44f9fa90dee9e1b1689679fc435b447
#
_cell.length_a   1.000
_cell.length_b   1.000
_cell.length_c   1.000
_cell.angle_alpha   90.00
_cell.angle_beta   90.00
_cell.angle_gamma   90.00
#
_symmetry.space_group_name_H-M   'P 1'
#
loop_
_entity.id
_entity.type
_entity.pdbx_description
1 polymer ?
#
loop_
_entity_poly.entity_id
_entity_poly.type
_entity_poly.pdbx_seq_one_letter_code
_entity_poly.pdbx_strand_id
1 'polypeptide(L)'
;SSKVMNVYVDGELRDFALVDVALSKERFVASRAIWDMETVFEVFLTRAEPASIGLSSIGARLEEVSLADEGGLQYCIADAEAPTPEDRLVLAPIAPGVIPSVAISSWRRMPDGERISIEKRYCTVALDGERSFAVTDAQQLELEVRRDGPPIIDVNLTLKVAANQGLFNLSPGN
;
A
#
# COMPACT_ATOMS: atom_id res chain seq x y z
N SER A 1 0.93 4.86 16.97
CA SER A 1 -0.02 4.99 15.83
C SER A 1 0.51 4.27 14.62
N SER A 2 -0.37 3.76 13.77
CA SER A 2 0.00 3.22 12.47
C SER A 2 0.30 4.35 11.47
N LYS A 3 0.91 3.97 10.35
CA LYS A 3 0.90 4.83 9.17
C LYS A 3 -0.44 4.70 8.45
N VAL A 4 -0.86 5.77 7.79
CA VAL A 4 -2.00 5.80 6.87
C VAL A 4 -1.59 6.50 5.58
N MET A 5 -2.22 6.11 4.50
CA MET A 5 -2.15 6.79 3.20
C MET A 5 -3.45 7.54 3.00
N ASN A 6 -3.44 8.84 3.26
CA ASN A 6 -4.59 9.72 3.03
C ASN A 6 -4.76 9.99 1.54
N VAL A 7 -5.99 9.94 1.06
CA VAL A 7 -6.35 10.21 -0.33
C VAL A 7 -7.26 11.42 -0.39
N TYR A 8 -6.81 12.44 -1.09
CA TYR A 8 -7.53 13.70 -1.27
C TYR A 8 -8.02 13.83 -2.70
N VAL A 9 -9.24 14.30 -2.85
CA VAL A 9 -9.83 14.64 -4.16
C VAL A 9 -10.27 16.10 -4.10
N ASP A 10 -9.77 16.91 -5.02
CA ASP A 10 -10.01 18.37 -5.07
C ASP A 10 -9.67 19.08 -3.74
N GLY A 11 -8.61 18.59 -3.07
CA GLY A 11 -8.11 19.12 -1.81
C GLY A 11 -8.83 18.63 -0.55
N GLU A 12 -9.94 17.90 -0.68
CA GLU A 12 -10.69 17.34 0.43
C GLU A 12 -10.30 15.88 0.70
N LEU A 13 -10.16 15.49 1.98
CA LEU A 13 -9.90 14.12 2.38
C LEU A 13 -11.09 13.23 1.98
N ARG A 14 -10.87 12.35 1.03
CA ARG A 14 -11.89 11.43 0.51
C ARG A 14 -11.94 10.11 1.26
N ASP A 15 -10.76 9.51 1.51
CA ASP A 15 -10.61 8.20 2.16
C ASP A 15 -9.16 8.02 2.63
N PHE A 16 -8.85 6.88 3.26
CA PHE A 16 -7.49 6.50 3.62
C PHE A 16 -7.28 4.99 3.48
N ALA A 17 -6.02 4.58 3.29
CA ALA A 17 -5.59 3.18 3.30
C ALA A 17 -4.58 2.94 4.43
N LEU A 18 -4.53 1.70 4.93
CA LEU A 18 -3.58 1.28 5.98
C LEU A 18 -2.31 0.67 5.41
N VAL A 19 -2.38 0.09 4.22
CA VAL A 19 -1.26 -0.64 3.59
C VAL A 19 -0.91 -0.05 2.24
N ASP A 20 -1.87 -0.03 1.30
CA ASP A 20 -1.62 0.39 -0.07
C ASP A 20 -2.78 1.13 -0.71
N VAL A 21 -2.42 2.00 -1.67
CA VAL A 21 -3.31 2.60 -2.65
C VAL A 21 -2.77 2.27 -4.03
N ALA A 22 -3.60 1.64 -4.86
CA ALA A 22 -3.28 1.36 -6.26
C ALA A 22 -4.14 2.18 -7.20
N LEU A 23 -3.52 2.75 -8.24
CA LEU A 23 -4.19 3.47 -9.30
C LEU A 23 -4.27 2.59 -10.55
N SER A 24 -5.49 2.40 -11.06
CA SER A 24 -5.76 1.54 -12.21
C SER A 24 -6.44 2.30 -13.35
N LYS A 25 -6.14 1.89 -14.58
CA LYS A 25 -6.80 2.39 -15.81
C LYS A 25 -8.22 1.84 -15.97
N GLU A 26 -8.59 0.78 -15.24
CA GLU A 26 -9.91 0.15 -15.35
C GLU A 26 -11.03 0.99 -14.73
N ARG A 27 -12.19 0.99 -15.38
CA ARG A 27 -13.39 1.72 -14.93
C ARG A 27 -14.16 1.00 -13.81
N PHE A 28 -13.97 -0.30 -13.64
CA PHE A 28 -14.62 -1.12 -12.65
C PHE A 28 -13.63 -2.09 -12.02
N VAL A 29 -13.19 -1.77 -10.81
CA VAL A 29 -12.59 -2.75 -9.93
C VAL A 29 -13.75 -3.32 -9.10
N ALA A 30 -14.42 -4.36 -9.64
CA ALA A 30 -15.29 -5.16 -8.80
C ALA A 30 -14.42 -5.79 -7.69
N SER A 31 -14.96 -6.02 -6.51
CA SER A 31 -14.40 -6.53 -5.24
C SER A 31 -13.42 -7.73 -5.32
N ARG A 32 -12.63 -7.82 -6.36
CA ARG A 32 -11.52 -8.73 -6.54
C ARG A 32 -10.25 -7.93 -6.28
N ALA A 33 -9.40 -8.46 -5.41
CA ALA A 33 -8.02 -8.02 -5.32
C ALA A 33 -7.52 -7.75 -6.75
N ILE A 34 -6.90 -6.59 -6.98
CA ILE A 34 -6.39 -6.21 -8.30
C ILE A 34 -5.24 -7.16 -8.63
N TRP A 35 -5.55 -8.27 -9.29
CA TRP A 35 -4.56 -9.25 -9.72
C TRP A 35 -4.07 -9.00 -11.15
N ASP A 36 -4.77 -8.15 -11.89
CA ASP A 36 -4.36 -7.74 -13.23
C ASP A 36 -3.41 -6.55 -13.15
N MET A 37 -2.12 -6.89 -13.03
CA MET A 37 -1.05 -5.90 -12.94
C MET A 37 -0.92 -5.05 -14.22
N GLU A 38 -1.51 -5.48 -15.35
CA GLU A 38 -1.48 -4.72 -16.62
C GLU A 38 -2.34 -3.46 -16.55
N THR A 39 -3.33 -3.44 -15.68
CA THR A 39 -4.20 -2.28 -15.50
C THR A 39 -3.73 -1.28 -14.47
N VAL A 40 -2.89 -1.72 -13.52
CA VAL A 40 -2.31 -0.87 -12.48
C VAL A 40 -1.12 -0.11 -13.05
N PHE A 41 -1.07 1.20 -12.84
CA PHE A 41 0.03 2.01 -13.35
C PHE A 41 0.87 2.67 -12.24
N GLU A 42 0.32 2.85 -11.05
CA GLU A 42 1.01 3.51 -9.95
C GLU A 42 0.51 2.97 -8.60
N VAL A 43 1.42 2.80 -7.65
CA VAL A 43 1.13 2.23 -6.32
C VAL A 43 1.83 3.05 -5.24
N PHE A 44 1.12 3.27 -4.15
CA PHE A 44 1.58 3.97 -2.96
C PHE A 44 1.46 3.05 -1.75
N LEU A 45 2.54 2.91 -1.00
CA LEU A 45 2.65 1.99 0.12
C LEU A 45 2.98 2.74 1.40
N THR A 46 2.29 2.42 2.48
CA THR A 46 2.70 2.85 3.83
C THR A 46 3.87 2.03 4.34
N ARG A 47 4.00 0.78 3.86
CA ARG A 47 5.08 -0.15 4.19
C ARG A 47 5.37 -1.09 3.02
N ALA A 48 6.63 -1.50 2.89
CA ALA A 48 7.12 -2.46 1.92
C ALA A 48 8.13 -3.38 2.63
N GLU A 49 7.66 -4.49 3.18
CA GLU A 49 8.46 -5.42 3.98
C GLU A 49 8.72 -6.71 3.20
N PRO A 50 9.94 -7.30 3.25
CA PRO A 50 10.30 -8.47 2.44
C PRO A 50 9.39 -9.70 2.61
N ALA A 51 8.77 -9.85 3.78
CA ALA A 51 7.83 -10.94 4.09
C ALA A 51 6.40 -10.68 3.61
N SER A 52 6.13 -9.50 3.00
CA SER A 52 4.81 -9.15 2.48
C SER A 52 4.44 -9.95 1.25
N ILE A 53 3.14 -10.06 1.00
CA ILE A 53 2.54 -10.57 -0.23
C ILE A 53 1.69 -9.46 -0.88
N GLY A 54 1.41 -9.54 -2.17
CA GLY A 54 0.66 -8.52 -2.89
C GLY A 54 1.53 -7.34 -3.33
N LEU A 55 0.92 -6.16 -3.46
CA LEU A 55 1.60 -4.95 -3.96
C LEU A 55 2.79 -4.52 -3.09
N SER A 56 2.68 -4.70 -1.77
CA SER A 56 3.80 -4.43 -0.83
C SER A 56 5.02 -5.29 -1.10
N SER A 57 4.86 -6.52 -1.62
CA SER A 57 5.98 -7.40 -1.96
C SER A 57 6.79 -6.88 -3.14
N ILE A 58 6.13 -6.22 -4.11
CA ILE A 58 6.80 -5.55 -5.23
C ILE A 58 7.65 -4.40 -4.70
N GLY A 59 7.06 -3.53 -3.87
CA GLY A 59 7.78 -2.42 -3.24
C GLY A 59 9.00 -2.88 -2.46
N ALA A 60 8.90 -3.96 -1.69
CA ALA A 60 9.99 -4.51 -0.91
C ALA A 60 11.17 -5.06 -1.75
N ARG A 61 10.97 -5.35 -3.04
CA ARG A 61 12.05 -5.68 -4.00
C ARG A 61 12.78 -4.45 -4.52
N LEU A 62 12.18 -3.28 -4.36
CA LEU A 62 12.74 -2.01 -4.78
C LEU A 62 13.46 -1.32 -3.63
N GLU A 63 12.76 -1.14 -2.52
CA GLU A 63 13.27 -0.51 -1.31
C GLU A 63 12.42 -0.93 -0.10
N GLU A 64 13.08 -1.38 0.97
CA GLU A 64 12.39 -1.75 2.21
C GLU A 64 11.88 -0.52 2.96
N VAL A 65 10.63 -0.59 3.40
CA VAL A 65 9.97 0.42 4.25
C VAL A 65 9.21 -0.29 5.35
N SER A 66 9.72 -0.25 6.57
CA SER A 66 9.05 -0.82 7.74
C SER A 66 8.00 0.13 8.32
N LEU A 67 7.17 -0.38 9.24
CA LEU A 67 6.27 0.48 10.02
C LEU A 67 7.02 1.49 10.90
N ALA A 68 8.26 1.18 11.28
CA ALA A 68 9.08 2.07 12.13
C ALA A 68 9.70 3.22 11.33
N ASP A 69 9.91 3.05 10.01
CA ASP A 69 10.50 4.08 9.16
C ASP A 69 9.56 5.25 8.94
N GLU A 70 10.11 6.43 8.68
CA GLU A 70 9.32 7.58 8.26
C GLU A 70 8.89 7.45 6.80
N GLY A 71 7.71 8.02 6.48
CA GLY A 71 7.20 8.07 5.13
C GLY A 71 6.73 6.72 4.58
N GLY A 72 6.65 6.64 3.26
CA GLY A 72 6.17 5.49 2.49
C GLY A 72 7.00 5.25 1.24
N LEU A 73 6.46 4.47 0.32
CA LEU A 73 7.06 4.17 -0.98
C LEU A 73 6.03 4.38 -2.08
N GLN A 74 6.44 5.03 -3.15
CA GLN A 74 5.71 5.13 -4.42
C GLN A 74 6.47 4.36 -5.48
N TYR A 75 5.76 3.62 -6.34
CA TYR A 75 6.36 3.05 -7.55
C TYR A 75 5.38 3.10 -8.72
N CYS A 76 5.93 3.23 -9.93
CA CYS A 76 5.17 3.20 -11.18
C CYS A 76 5.48 1.91 -11.92
N ILE A 77 4.43 1.23 -12.40
CA ILE A 77 4.53 0.05 -13.25
C ILE A 77 4.83 0.54 -14.67
N ALA A 78 5.79 -0.11 -15.33
CA ALA A 78 6.15 0.21 -16.69
C ALA A 78 4.99 -0.11 -17.65
N ASP A 79 4.87 0.69 -18.70
CA ASP A 79 3.88 0.44 -19.75
C ASP A 79 4.32 -0.79 -20.57
N ALA A 80 3.50 -1.84 -20.53
CA ALA A 80 3.79 -3.07 -21.26
C ALA A 80 3.84 -2.85 -22.79
N GLU A 81 3.16 -1.80 -23.30
CA GLU A 81 3.14 -1.44 -24.72
C GLU A 81 4.35 -0.59 -25.14
N ALA A 82 5.06 0.02 -24.15
CA ALA A 82 6.22 0.89 -24.41
C ALA A 82 7.36 0.62 -23.39
N PRO A 83 7.90 -0.61 -23.31
CA PRO A 83 8.97 -0.95 -22.38
C PRO A 83 10.26 -0.19 -22.71
N THR A 84 11.00 0.20 -21.68
CA THR A 84 12.28 0.89 -21.81
C THR A 84 13.43 0.03 -21.26
N PRO A 85 14.70 0.23 -21.72
CA PRO A 85 15.85 -0.49 -21.17
C PRO A 85 16.13 -0.18 -19.69
N GLU A 86 15.61 0.92 -19.18
CA GLU A 86 15.75 1.37 -17.79
C GLU A 86 14.74 0.68 -16.86
N ASP A 87 13.71 0.01 -17.38
CA ASP A 87 12.69 -0.65 -16.59
C ASP A 87 13.29 -1.80 -15.77
N ARG A 88 13.02 -1.76 -14.47
CA ARG A 88 13.49 -2.79 -13.55
C ARG A 88 12.50 -3.94 -13.44
N LEU A 89 12.91 -5.14 -13.85
CA LEU A 89 12.12 -6.35 -13.65
C LEU A 89 12.31 -6.89 -12.23
N VAL A 90 11.21 -7.11 -11.52
CA VAL A 90 11.18 -7.71 -10.17
C VAL A 90 10.27 -8.92 -10.13
N LEU A 91 10.71 -9.98 -9.43
CA LEU A 91 9.88 -11.14 -9.10
C LEU A 91 9.27 -10.93 -7.73
N ALA A 92 7.94 -10.92 -7.64
CA ALA A 92 7.25 -10.66 -6.38
C ALA A 92 6.02 -11.56 -6.19
N PRO A 93 5.80 -12.14 -5.00
CA PRO A 93 4.64 -12.95 -4.70
C PRO A 93 3.42 -12.04 -4.52
N ILE A 94 2.57 -11.95 -5.54
CA ILE A 94 1.34 -11.14 -5.48
C ILE A 94 0.15 -11.91 -4.91
N ALA A 95 0.18 -13.24 -4.98
CA ALA A 95 -0.81 -14.13 -4.36
C ALA A 95 -0.15 -15.48 -4.05
N PRO A 96 -0.78 -16.33 -3.20
CA PRO A 96 -0.28 -17.68 -2.96
C PRO A 96 -0.07 -18.47 -4.26
N GLY A 97 1.17 -18.88 -4.53
CA GLY A 97 1.54 -19.60 -5.75
C GLY A 97 1.67 -18.73 -7.02
N VAL A 98 1.47 -17.41 -6.94
CA VAL A 98 1.56 -16.50 -8.09
C VAL A 98 2.72 -15.53 -7.89
N ILE A 99 3.80 -15.75 -8.64
CA ILE A 99 5.04 -14.96 -8.57
C ILE A 99 5.38 -14.43 -9.97
N PRO A 100 4.68 -13.39 -10.45
CA PRO A 100 4.97 -12.80 -11.75
C PRO A 100 6.27 -12.00 -11.75
N SER A 101 6.79 -11.75 -12.96
CA SER A 101 7.73 -10.67 -13.20
C SER A 101 6.97 -9.40 -13.48
N VAL A 102 7.27 -8.33 -12.73
CA VAL A 102 6.65 -7.01 -12.89
C VAL A 102 7.73 -6.01 -13.30
N ALA A 103 7.47 -5.27 -14.38
CA ALA A 103 8.35 -4.21 -14.84
C ALA A 103 8.02 -2.89 -14.14
N ILE A 104 9.01 -2.27 -13.53
CA ILE A 104 8.89 -1.01 -12.78
C ILE A 104 9.68 0.07 -13.50
N SER A 105 8.99 1.15 -13.88
CA SER A 105 9.61 2.29 -14.57
C SER A 105 10.28 3.27 -13.61
N SER A 106 9.76 3.43 -12.40
CA SER A 106 10.35 4.31 -11.38
C SER A 106 9.84 3.99 -9.99
N TRP A 107 10.59 4.40 -8.96
CA TRP A 107 10.15 4.38 -7.57
C TRP A 107 10.85 5.46 -6.77
N ARG A 108 10.24 5.88 -5.67
CA ARG A 108 10.81 6.84 -4.74
C ARG A 108 10.23 6.71 -3.34
N ARG A 109 11.00 7.14 -2.33
CA ARG A 109 10.47 7.37 -0.99
C ARG A 109 9.49 8.54 -1.01
N MET A 110 8.42 8.38 -0.24
CA MET A 110 7.47 9.44 0.06
C MET A 110 7.81 10.01 1.44
N PRO A 111 8.13 11.30 1.56
CA PRO A 111 8.29 11.93 2.87
C PRO A 111 6.98 11.91 3.67
N ASP A 112 7.08 11.82 5.00
CA ASP A 112 5.91 11.91 5.90
C ASP A 112 5.28 13.30 5.83
N GLY A 113 3.97 13.37 5.61
CA GLY A 113 3.21 14.62 5.53
C GLY A 113 3.35 15.41 4.22
N GLU A 114 4.08 14.90 3.22
CA GLU A 114 4.13 15.52 1.91
C GLU A 114 2.97 15.03 1.04
N ARG A 115 2.20 15.97 0.49
CA ARG A 115 1.17 15.67 -0.50
C ARG A 115 1.77 15.52 -1.89
N ILE A 116 1.54 14.38 -2.49
CA ILE A 116 1.96 14.06 -3.85
C ILE A 116 0.76 14.20 -4.77
N SER A 117 0.83 15.15 -5.67
CA SER A 117 -0.19 15.35 -6.71
C SER A 117 -0.01 14.34 -7.84
N ILE A 118 -1.10 13.69 -8.23
CA ILE A 118 -1.14 12.76 -9.35
C ILE A 118 -1.54 13.52 -10.62
N GLU A 119 -0.93 13.14 -11.74
CA GLU A 119 -1.31 13.68 -13.04
C GLU A 119 -2.80 13.49 -13.30
N LYS A 120 -3.47 14.57 -13.73
CA LYS A 120 -4.90 14.54 -13.99
C LYS A 120 -5.24 13.58 -15.12
N ARG A 121 -5.90 12.50 -14.78
CA ARG A 121 -6.44 11.52 -15.71
C ARG A 121 -7.52 10.70 -15.03
N TYR A 122 -8.39 10.09 -15.80
CA TYR A 122 -9.30 9.10 -15.26
C TYR A 122 -8.51 7.93 -14.65
N CYS A 123 -8.85 7.57 -13.42
CA CYS A 123 -8.36 6.35 -12.78
C CYS A 123 -9.35 5.81 -11.74
N THR A 124 -9.24 4.54 -11.45
CA THR A 124 -9.84 3.93 -10.26
C THR A 124 -8.78 3.88 -9.17
N VAL A 125 -9.12 4.42 -8.02
CA VAL A 125 -8.33 4.38 -6.79
C VAL A 125 -8.80 3.19 -5.98
N ALA A 126 -7.94 2.22 -5.75
CA ALA A 126 -8.20 1.04 -4.91
C ALA A 126 -7.39 1.15 -3.61
N LEU A 127 -8.04 0.86 -2.48
CA LEU A 127 -7.49 1.01 -1.13
C LEU A 127 -7.49 -0.35 -0.42
N ASP A 128 -6.33 -0.80 0.02
CA ASP A 128 -6.11 -2.05 0.77
C ASP A 128 -6.72 -3.30 0.10
N GLY A 129 -7.02 -3.25 -1.22
CA GLY A 129 -7.72 -4.31 -1.95
C GLY A 129 -9.19 -4.51 -1.56
N GLU A 130 -9.78 -3.66 -0.73
CA GLU A 130 -11.14 -3.82 -0.19
C GLU A 130 -12.12 -2.77 -0.71
N ARG A 131 -11.66 -1.55 -0.96
CA ARG A 131 -12.50 -0.41 -1.34
C ARG A 131 -11.95 0.23 -2.60
N SER A 132 -12.84 0.82 -3.40
CA SER A 132 -12.41 1.58 -4.57
C SER A 132 -13.40 2.67 -4.92
N PHE A 133 -12.91 3.71 -5.58
CA PHE A 133 -13.72 4.75 -6.19
C PHE A 133 -13.04 5.30 -7.45
N ALA A 134 -13.82 5.89 -8.33
CA ALA A 134 -13.31 6.50 -9.55
C ALA A 134 -12.98 7.98 -9.33
N VAL A 135 -11.91 8.43 -9.98
CA VAL A 135 -11.51 9.85 -10.10
C VAL A 135 -11.49 10.19 -11.58
N THR A 136 -12.10 11.32 -11.94
CA THR A 136 -12.17 11.79 -13.32
C THR A 136 -10.94 12.65 -13.66
N ASP A 137 -10.70 12.88 -14.95
CA ASP A 137 -9.64 13.76 -15.47
C ASP A 137 -9.85 15.25 -15.11
N ALA A 138 -11.07 15.62 -14.69
CA ALA A 138 -11.38 16.97 -14.20
C ALA A 138 -10.96 17.18 -12.74
N GLN A 139 -10.78 16.11 -11.94
CA GLN A 139 -10.51 16.15 -10.53
C GLN A 139 -9.00 16.10 -10.25
N GLN A 140 -8.58 16.75 -9.17
CA GLN A 140 -7.22 16.64 -8.66
C GLN A 140 -7.15 15.53 -7.61
N LEU A 141 -6.30 14.53 -7.84
CA LEU A 141 -6.00 13.47 -6.88
C LEU A 141 -4.65 13.76 -6.22
N GLU A 142 -4.60 13.65 -4.89
CA GLU A 142 -3.38 13.80 -4.10
C GLU A 142 -3.31 12.69 -3.04
N LEU A 143 -2.10 12.22 -2.75
CA LEU A 143 -1.83 11.23 -1.71
C LEU A 143 -0.80 11.76 -0.71
N GLU A 144 -0.99 11.39 0.56
CA GLU A 144 -0.12 11.81 1.66
C GLU A 144 0.04 10.66 2.64
N VAL A 145 1.27 10.25 2.93
CA VAL A 145 1.52 9.30 4.02
C VAL A 145 1.67 10.04 5.33
N ARG A 146 1.00 9.55 6.39
CA ARG A 146 1.03 10.13 7.73
C ARG A 146 1.12 9.06 8.82
N ARG A 147 1.63 9.47 9.98
CA ARG A 147 1.80 8.62 11.16
C ARG A 147 0.74 8.88 12.24
N ASP A 148 -0.44 9.29 11.84
CA ASP A 148 -1.58 9.58 12.72
C ASP A 148 -2.75 8.59 12.55
N GLY A 149 -2.48 7.44 11.97
CA GLY A 149 -3.45 6.37 11.81
C GLY A 149 -3.89 5.72 13.12
N PRO A 150 -4.81 4.75 13.06
CA PRO A 150 -5.35 4.08 14.23
C PRO A 150 -4.23 3.38 15.04
N PRO A 151 -4.41 3.22 16.36
CA PRO A 151 -3.48 2.48 17.18
C PRO A 151 -3.46 1.00 16.76
N ILE A 152 -2.26 0.43 16.71
CA ILE A 152 -2.06 -1.00 16.47
C ILE A 152 -1.83 -1.71 17.80
N ILE A 153 -2.51 -2.84 18.00
CA ILE A 153 -2.26 -3.72 19.14
C ILE A 153 -1.03 -4.57 18.82
N ASP A 154 0.04 -4.38 19.61
CA ASP A 154 1.18 -5.29 19.59
C ASP A 154 0.82 -6.57 20.36
N VAL A 155 0.47 -7.61 19.61
CA VAL A 155 0.04 -8.90 20.17
C VAL A 155 1.15 -9.53 21.02
N ASN A 156 2.40 -9.49 20.57
CA ASN A 156 3.53 -10.07 21.32
C ASN A 156 3.76 -9.35 22.63
N LEU A 157 3.76 -8.02 22.62
CA LEU A 157 3.90 -7.22 23.84
C LEU A 157 2.71 -7.43 24.77
N THR A 158 1.50 -7.46 24.25
CA THR A 158 0.27 -7.69 25.03
C THR A 158 0.30 -9.04 25.75
N LEU A 159 0.64 -10.12 25.03
CA LEU A 159 0.75 -11.45 25.62
C LEU A 159 1.89 -11.54 26.64
N LYS A 160 3.02 -10.89 26.39
CA LYS A 160 4.13 -10.81 27.34
C LYS A 160 3.73 -10.10 28.64
N VAL A 161 3.02 -9.00 28.55
CA VAL A 161 2.50 -8.27 29.72
C VAL A 161 1.49 -9.15 30.48
N ALA A 162 0.57 -9.80 29.79
CA ALA A 162 -0.41 -10.70 30.38
C ALA A 162 0.25 -11.88 31.12
N ALA A 163 1.28 -12.49 30.53
CA ALA A 163 2.06 -13.55 31.16
C ALA A 163 2.77 -13.07 32.44
N ASN A 164 3.42 -11.90 32.39
CA ASN A 164 4.12 -11.31 33.55
C ASN A 164 3.16 -10.94 34.68
N GLN A 165 1.92 -10.59 34.36
CA GLN A 165 0.87 -10.30 35.35
C GLN A 165 0.16 -11.57 35.85
N GLY A 166 0.54 -12.75 35.38
CA GLY A 166 -0.03 -14.02 35.79
C GLY A 166 -1.46 -14.26 35.29
N LEU A 167 -1.92 -13.54 34.26
CA LEU A 167 -3.29 -13.66 33.75
C LEU A 167 -3.59 -15.05 33.12
N PHE A 168 -2.55 -15.83 32.83
CA PHE A 168 -2.68 -17.20 32.34
C PHE A 168 -2.56 -18.26 33.45
N ASN A 169 -2.38 -17.85 34.70
CA ASN A 169 -2.29 -18.79 35.83
C ASN A 169 -3.69 -19.19 36.28
N LEU A 170 -3.98 -20.48 36.27
CA LEU A 170 -5.20 -21.03 36.87
C LEU A 170 -5.00 -21.13 38.38
N SER A 171 -5.89 -20.53 39.15
CA SER A 171 -5.96 -20.80 40.59
C SER A 171 -6.38 -22.24 40.81
N PRO A 172 -5.68 -23.02 41.68
CA PRO A 172 -6.16 -24.35 42.04
C PRO A 172 -7.51 -24.21 42.75
N GLY A 173 -8.61 -24.47 42.09
CA GLY A 173 -9.94 -24.49 42.75
C GLY A 173 -11.10 -23.85 41.98
N ASN A 174 -10.96 -23.58 40.68
CA ASN A 174 -12.11 -23.27 39.79
C ASN A 174 -12.26 -24.33 38.73
#